data_b7e9750431da8a558ccd3ba1b8aa51de
#
_entry.id   b7e9750431da8a558ccd3ba1b8aa51de
#
_cell.length_a   1.000
_cell.length_b   1.000
_cell.length_c   1.000
_cell.angle_alpha   90.00
_cell.angle_beta   90.00
_cell.angle_gamma   90.00
#
_symmetry.space_group_name_H-M   'P 1'
#
loop_
_entity.id
_entity.type
_entity.pdbx_description
1 polymer ?
#
loop_
_entity_poly.entity_id
_entity_poly.type
_entity_poly.pdbx_seq_one_letter_code
_entity_poly.pdbx_strand_id
1 'polypeptide(L)'
;MKRSKLLTGLLSLGLTAALLNPFSVLATAEGAAADTGIATNSIEGWPQGPDITSNAAVIMEDSTNTILYAKNKDAALYPSSITKIMTTLIALENSSLADTVTMTQTGTAASGNGSVSLNAQVGETFTMEQCLYAIMLGSANDISTQIAEQVGGSVENFVTMMNQKAKDLGCTNTNFTNPTGLPDEKQTSTAYDLALIMQAALKNESFQTIASAMTYTIPATNLTSAERNLTNNFPLSTATSASYYEGTLGGKSGYTEASGSTLAAGASRNGTTLICVVL
;
A
#
# COMPACT_ATOMS: atom_id res chain seq x y z
N MET A 1 3.67 65.49 58.25
CA MET A 1 4.50 64.72 59.20
C MET A 1 4.42 63.23 58.92
N LYS A 2 5.62 62.63 58.81
CA LYS A 2 5.95 61.16 58.97
C LYS A 2 5.06 60.12 58.28
N ARG A 3 5.60 59.47 57.20
CA ARG A 3 6.34 58.15 57.17
C ARG A 3 5.47 56.97 57.61
N SER A 4 5.24 55.99 56.75
CA SER A 4 6.17 54.85 56.59
C SER A 4 5.75 53.93 55.47
N LYS A 5 6.74 53.32 54.91
CA LYS A 5 6.73 52.26 53.84
C LYS A 5 6.13 50.97 54.38
N LEU A 6 5.46 50.21 53.57
CA LEU A 6 5.68 48.74 53.52
C LEU A 6 5.37 48.19 52.16
N LEU A 7 6.34 47.53 51.67
CA LEU A 7 6.38 46.67 50.46
C LEU A 7 5.59 45.38 50.72
N THR A 8 4.69 44.99 49.86
CA THR A 8 4.36 43.56 49.71
C THR A 8 3.98 43.32 48.28
N GLY A 9 4.64 42.31 47.70
CA GLY A 9 4.62 41.98 46.28
C GLY A 9 3.30 41.36 45.84
N LEU A 10 2.89 41.77 44.67
CA LEU A 10 1.85 41.11 43.89
C LEU A 10 2.48 39.99 43.06
N LEU A 11 2.17 38.75 43.43
CA LEU A 11 2.33 37.59 42.58
C LEU A 11 1.22 37.63 41.52
N SER A 12 1.53 38.08 40.33
CA SER A 12 0.62 37.95 39.18
C SER A 12 0.69 36.51 38.68
N LEU A 13 -0.32 35.71 39.00
CA LEU A 13 -0.57 34.43 38.39
C LEU A 13 -1.11 34.69 36.97
N GLY A 14 -0.23 34.65 35.99
CA GLY A 14 -0.60 34.64 34.58
C GLY A 14 -1.18 33.27 34.22
N LEU A 15 -2.51 33.21 34.14
CA LEU A 15 -3.21 32.04 33.60
C LEU A 15 -3.09 32.08 32.08
N THR A 16 -2.03 31.51 31.51
CA THR A 16 -1.97 31.22 30.08
C THR A 16 -2.89 30.04 29.81
N ALA A 17 -4.08 30.34 29.29
CA ALA A 17 -4.92 29.34 28.67
C ALA A 17 -4.20 28.79 27.47
N ALA A 18 -3.54 27.64 27.63
CA ALA A 18 -3.09 26.82 26.51
C ALA A 18 -4.34 26.29 25.82
N LEU A 19 -4.63 26.86 24.66
CA LEU A 19 -5.56 26.27 23.69
C LEU A 19 -4.98 24.91 23.28
N LEU A 20 -5.44 23.87 23.97
CA LEU A 20 -5.21 22.48 23.55
C LEU A 20 -5.91 22.28 22.22
N ASN A 21 -5.12 22.30 21.16
CA ASN A 21 -5.54 21.92 19.83
C ASN A 21 -5.78 20.39 19.85
N PRO A 22 -7.02 19.87 19.65
CA PRO A 22 -7.28 18.43 19.78
C PRO A 22 -6.84 17.62 18.54
N PHE A 23 -5.96 18.17 17.71
CA PHE A 23 -5.51 17.53 16.45
C PHE A 23 -4.00 17.32 16.39
N SER A 24 -3.37 16.91 17.45
CA SER A 24 -1.97 16.45 17.42
C SER A 24 -1.74 15.28 18.35
N VAL A 25 -2.48 14.20 18.11
CA VAL A 25 -1.96 12.87 18.36
C VAL A 25 -1.58 12.33 16.99
N LEU A 26 -0.40 12.73 16.50
CA LEU A 26 0.38 11.88 15.62
C LEU A 26 0.59 10.59 16.42
N ALA A 27 -0.19 9.57 16.14
CA ALA A 27 0.19 8.21 16.45
C ALA A 27 1.41 7.91 15.58
N THR A 28 2.59 8.34 16.03
CA THR A 28 3.79 7.64 15.66
C THR A 28 3.52 6.19 16.04
N ALA A 29 3.84 5.25 15.17
CA ALA A 29 3.80 3.82 15.45
C ALA A 29 4.82 3.48 16.56
N GLU A 30 4.66 4.07 17.73
CA GLU A 30 5.33 3.67 18.97
C GLU A 30 4.59 2.46 19.54
N GLY A 31 4.89 1.33 18.97
CA GLY A 31 4.30 0.06 19.37
C GLY A 31 4.59 -1.07 18.40
N ALA A 32 5.40 -0.85 17.38
CA ALA A 32 5.96 -1.97 16.64
C ALA A 32 6.72 -2.83 17.66
N ALA A 33 6.21 -4.04 17.92
CA ALA A 33 6.94 -5.03 18.70
C ALA A 33 8.38 -5.05 18.17
N ALA A 34 9.36 -4.90 19.06
CA ALA A 34 10.75 -4.92 18.66
C ALA A 34 10.96 -6.19 17.83
N ASP A 35 11.29 -6.02 16.55
CA ASP A 35 11.58 -7.15 15.68
C ASP A 35 12.80 -7.86 16.27
N THR A 36 12.59 -9.07 16.77
CA THR A 36 13.67 -9.99 17.16
C THR A 36 14.15 -10.77 15.94
N GLY A 37 13.69 -10.39 14.74
CA GLY A 37 14.05 -11.01 13.47
C GLY A 37 15.50 -10.79 13.11
N ILE A 38 16.04 -11.70 12.31
CA ILE A 38 17.43 -11.66 11.85
C ILE A 38 17.60 -10.46 10.91
N ALA A 39 18.38 -9.45 11.34
CA ALA A 39 18.94 -8.48 10.43
C ALA A 39 20.10 -9.14 9.70
N THR A 40 19.99 -9.34 8.38
CA THR A 40 21.04 -10.08 7.61
C THR A 40 22.42 -9.44 7.72
N ASN A 41 22.48 -8.10 7.86
CA ASN A 41 23.73 -7.38 8.08
C ASN A 41 24.40 -7.68 9.44
N SER A 42 23.72 -8.37 10.37
CA SER A 42 24.31 -8.81 11.64
C SER A 42 24.81 -10.26 11.61
N ILE A 43 24.62 -10.99 10.50
CA ILE A 43 25.05 -12.37 10.35
C ILE A 43 26.51 -12.40 9.89
N GLU A 44 27.38 -13.00 10.69
CA GLU A 44 28.78 -13.16 10.33
C GLU A 44 28.94 -14.05 9.08
N GLY A 45 29.73 -13.58 8.11
CA GLY A 45 29.96 -14.29 6.85
C GLY A 45 28.84 -14.15 5.82
N TRP A 46 27.71 -13.47 6.15
CA TRP A 46 26.68 -13.17 5.17
C TRP A 46 27.01 -11.91 4.37
N PRO A 47 26.71 -11.86 3.05
CA PRO A 47 26.92 -10.65 2.27
C PRO A 47 26.20 -9.45 2.88
N GLN A 48 26.93 -8.36 3.08
CA GLN A 48 26.37 -7.15 3.66
C GLN A 48 25.54 -6.40 2.61
N GLY A 49 24.28 -6.14 2.92
CA GLY A 49 23.42 -5.25 2.14
C GLY A 49 23.63 -3.78 2.52
N PRO A 50 23.00 -2.85 1.77
CA PRO A 50 23.07 -1.43 2.11
C PRO A 50 22.36 -1.11 3.43
N ASP A 51 22.82 -0.09 4.12
CA ASP A 51 22.04 0.53 5.18
C ASP A 51 20.91 1.35 4.55
N ILE A 52 19.70 1.07 4.96
CA ILE A 52 18.49 1.73 4.46
C ILE A 52 17.76 2.47 5.57
N THR A 53 17.09 3.58 5.21
CA THR A 53 16.31 4.39 6.15
C THR A 53 14.89 3.84 6.41
N SER A 54 14.38 2.96 5.55
CA SER A 54 13.07 2.32 5.72
C SER A 54 13.00 1.55 7.04
N ASN A 55 11.82 1.52 7.66
CA ASN A 55 11.61 0.84 8.94
C ASN A 55 11.74 -0.68 8.83
N ALA A 56 11.25 -1.24 7.72
CA ALA A 56 11.37 -2.67 7.43
C ALA A 56 11.68 -2.91 5.95
N ALA A 57 12.38 -4.00 5.67
CA ALA A 57 12.63 -4.44 4.29
C ALA A 57 12.93 -5.93 4.22
N VAL A 58 12.66 -6.51 3.04
CA VAL A 58 13.07 -7.86 2.68
C VAL A 58 13.45 -7.92 1.20
N ILE A 59 14.48 -8.70 0.88
CA ILE A 59 14.73 -9.22 -0.46
C ILE A 59 14.71 -10.75 -0.36
N MET A 60 13.83 -11.36 -1.13
CA MET A 60 13.58 -12.80 -1.15
C MET A 60 13.79 -13.34 -2.58
N GLU A 61 14.46 -14.47 -2.70
CA GLU A 61 14.55 -15.22 -3.96
C GLU A 61 13.25 -16.02 -4.15
N ASP A 62 12.63 -15.89 -5.32
CA ASP A 62 11.27 -16.37 -5.62
C ASP A 62 11.11 -17.88 -5.54
N SER A 63 12.08 -18.66 -6.06
CA SER A 63 11.95 -20.11 -6.23
C SER A 63 12.19 -20.89 -4.93
N THR A 64 13.01 -20.36 -4.03
CA THR A 64 13.45 -21.05 -2.82
C THR A 64 12.94 -20.39 -1.54
N ASN A 65 12.31 -19.21 -1.63
CA ASN A 65 11.98 -18.34 -0.50
C ASN A 65 13.18 -17.94 0.35
N THR A 66 14.41 -18.05 -0.20
CA THR A 66 15.62 -17.66 0.51
C THR A 66 15.64 -16.15 0.72
N ILE A 67 15.77 -15.73 1.97
CA ILE A 67 15.89 -14.32 2.33
C ILE A 67 17.34 -13.91 2.15
N LEU A 68 17.58 -13.00 1.19
CA LEU A 68 18.93 -12.48 0.88
C LEU A 68 19.25 -11.23 1.70
N TYR A 69 18.23 -10.43 2.02
CA TYR A 69 18.34 -9.25 2.86
C TYR A 69 17.10 -9.11 3.74
N ALA A 70 17.27 -8.77 4.99
CA ALA A 70 16.20 -8.46 5.91
C ALA A 70 16.60 -7.36 6.88
N LYS A 71 15.64 -6.46 7.13
CA LYS A 71 15.62 -5.49 8.22
C LYS A 71 14.20 -5.45 8.75
N ASN A 72 13.99 -5.79 10.02
CA ASN A 72 12.68 -5.76 10.68
C ASN A 72 11.57 -6.39 9.81
N LYS A 73 11.87 -7.52 9.13
CA LYS A 73 11.00 -8.11 8.10
C LYS A 73 9.63 -8.54 8.61
N ASP A 74 9.51 -8.81 9.92
CA ASP A 74 8.30 -9.28 10.59
C ASP A 74 7.59 -8.17 11.40
N ALA A 75 8.08 -6.92 11.34
CA ALA A 75 7.45 -5.79 11.98
C ALA A 75 6.10 -5.46 11.33
N ALA A 76 5.04 -5.38 12.14
CA ALA A 76 3.70 -5.03 11.67
C ALA A 76 3.63 -3.52 11.39
N LEU A 77 3.47 -3.15 10.12
CA LEU A 77 3.47 -1.76 9.63
C LEU A 77 2.28 -1.54 8.68
N TYR A 78 1.98 -0.28 8.38
CA TYR A 78 0.92 0.08 7.44
C TYR A 78 1.38 -0.16 6.00
N PRO A 79 0.67 -1.02 5.22
CA PRO A 79 1.08 -1.35 3.85
C PRO A 79 0.77 -0.23 2.84
N SER A 80 -0.15 0.66 3.14
CA SER A 80 -0.71 1.63 2.19
C SER A 80 -1.15 0.99 0.86
N SER A 81 -0.97 1.65 -0.30
CA SER A 81 -1.45 1.17 -1.60
C SER A 81 -0.81 -0.12 -2.13
N ILE A 82 0.25 -0.67 -1.47
CA ILE A 82 0.68 -2.03 -1.81
C ILE A 82 -0.39 -3.10 -1.49
N THR A 83 -1.34 -2.80 -0.62
CA THR A 83 -2.56 -3.58 -0.41
C THR A 83 -3.27 -3.97 -1.72
N LYS A 84 -3.21 -3.10 -2.74
CA LYS A 84 -3.86 -3.33 -4.04
C LYS A 84 -3.28 -4.50 -4.83
N ILE A 85 -2.08 -4.99 -4.46
CA ILE A 85 -1.54 -6.25 -5.00
C ILE A 85 -2.47 -7.42 -4.61
N MET A 86 -2.87 -7.49 -3.32
CA MET A 86 -3.82 -8.51 -2.85
C MET A 86 -5.20 -8.33 -3.52
N THR A 87 -5.68 -7.09 -3.63
CA THR A 87 -6.95 -6.79 -4.30
C THR A 87 -6.93 -7.27 -5.76
N THR A 88 -5.86 -6.98 -6.49
CA THR A 88 -5.67 -7.43 -7.87
C THR A 88 -5.60 -8.95 -7.97
N LEU A 89 -4.84 -9.60 -7.08
CA LEU A 89 -4.69 -11.06 -7.07
C LEU A 89 -6.04 -11.76 -6.88
N ILE A 90 -6.82 -11.33 -5.89
CA ILE A 90 -8.14 -11.94 -5.64
C ILE A 90 -9.10 -11.68 -6.81
N ALA A 91 -9.08 -10.50 -7.39
CA ALA A 91 -9.91 -10.20 -8.56
C ALA A 91 -9.55 -11.10 -9.75
N LEU A 92 -8.26 -11.28 -10.04
CA LEU A 92 -7.79 -12.17 -11.12
C LEU A 92 -8.12 -13.65 -10.88
N GLU A 93 -8.22 -14.09 -9.64
CA GLU A 93 -8.57 -15.46 -9.27
C GLU A 93 -10.07 -15.74 -9.31
N ASN A 94 -10.92 -14.71 -9.20
CA ASN A 94 -12.37 -14.88 -9.02
C ASN A 94 -13.23 -14.21 -10.10
N SER A 95 -12.62 -13.60 -11.11
CA SER A 95 -13.34 -12.95 -12.21
C SER A 95 -12.62 -13.09 -13.54
N SER A 96 -13.33 -12.81 -14.64
CA SER A 96 -12.75 -12.67 -15.97
C SER A 96 -12.36 -11.23 -16.24
N LEU A 97 -11.27 -11.00 -16.98
CA LEU A 97 -10.87 -9.64 -17.42
C LEU A 97 -11.97 -8.95 -18.25
N ALA A 98 -12.83 -9.73 -18.91
CA ALA A 98 -13.95 -9.21 -19.72
C ALA A 98 -15.22 -8.91 -18.91
N ASP A 99 -15.27 -9.28 -17.62
CA ASP A 99 -16.45 -9.05 -16.80
C ASP A 99 -16.76 -7.55 -16.69
N THR A 100 -18.03 -7.21 -16.79
CA THR A 100 -18.50 -5.83 -16.64
C THR A 100 -18.56 -5.47 -15.15
N VAL A 101 -17.87 -4.41 -14.78
CA VAL A 101 -17.90 -3.78 -13.45
C VAL A 101 -18.76 -2.52 -13.56
N THR A 102 -19.86 -2.46 -12.79
CA THR A 102 -20.73 -1.28 -12.72
C THR A 102 -20.50 -0.56 -11.41
N MET A 103 -20.16 0.72 -11.50
CA MET A 103 -19.92 1.55 -10.32
C MET A 103 -21.22 1.75 -9.52
N THR A 104 -21.14 1.52 -8.24
CA THR A 104 -22.24 1.75 -7.29
C THR A 104 -21.92 2.94 -6.38
N GLN A 105 -22.84 3.26 -5.48
CA GLN A 105 -22.59 4.26 -4.43
C GLN A 105 -21.44 3.86 -3.51
N THR A 106 -21.24 2.56 -3.27
CA THR A 106 -20.14 2.04 -2.44
C THR A 106 -18.78 2.39 -3.03
N GLY A 107 -18.56 2.07 -4.33
CA GLY A 107 -17.32 2.39 -5.01
C GLY A 107 -17.05 3.90 -5.05
N THR A 108 -18.05 4.69 -5.49
CA THR A 108 -17.88 6.13 -5.65
C THR A 108 -17.67 6.87 -4.32
N ALA A 109 -18.19 6.37 -3.20
CA ALA A 109 -17.97 6.96 -1.88
C ALA A 109 -16.47 6.98 -1.46
N ALA A 110 -15.64 6.12 -2.03
CA ALA A 110 -14.20 6.10 -1.77
C ALA A 110 -13.42 7.21 -2.53
N SER A 111 -14.08 8.03 -3.34
CA SER A 111 -13.48 9.13 -4.11
C SER A 111 -13.31 10.44 -3.31
N GLY A 112 -13.62 10.46 -2.00
CA GLY A 112 -13.63 11.69 -1.19
C GLY A 112 -12.27 12.07 -0.61
N ASN A 113 -12.18 13.31 -0.08
CA ASN A 113 -11.11 13.81 0.81
C ASN A 113 -9.67 13.76 0.25
N GLY A 114 -9.49 14.04 -1.04
CA GLY A 114 -8.16 14.00 -1.68
C GLY A 114 -7.63 12.60 -1.93
N SER A 115 -8.46 11.58 -1.79
CA SER A 115 -8.14 10.20 -2.13
C SER A 115 -7.86 10.06 -3.64
N VAL A 116 -6.82 9.30 -4.00
CA VAL A 116 -6.54 8.97 -5.41
C VAL A 116 -7.71 8.17 -5.97
N SER A 117 -8.28 8.63 -7.06
CA SER A 117 -9.54 8.13 -7.62
C SER A 117 -9.55 8.27 -9.14
N LEU A 118 -10.26 7.39 -9.83
CA LEU A 118 -10.59 7.52 -11.24
C LEU A 118 -11.72 8.56 -11.46
N ASN A 119 -12.39 8.99 -10.38
CA ASN A 119 -13.58 9.84 -10.37
C ASN A 119 -14.72 9.24 -11.20
N ALA A 120 -14.91 7.93 -11.04
CA ALA A 120 -15.99 7.22 -11.70
C ALA A 120 -17.37 7.60 -11.11
N GLN A 121 -18.38 7.56 -11.95
CA GLN A 121 -19.74 7.94 -11.58
C GLN A 121 -20.61 6.71 -11.30
N VAL A 122 -21.60 6.84 -10.41
CA VAL A 122 -22.59 5.76 -10.16
C VAL A 122 -23.26 5.38 -11.49
N GLY A 123 -23.29 4.09 -11.80
CA GLY A 123 -23.81 3.54 -13.07
C GLY A 123 -22.80 3.56 -14.22
N GLU A 124 -21.60 4.10 -14.03
CA GLU A 124 -20.52 4.01 -15.01
C GLU A 124 -20.00 2.56 -15.08
N THR A 125 -19.72 2.09 -16.29
CA THR A 125 -19.31 0.71 -16.53
C THR A 125 -17.92 0.63 -17.12
N PHE A 126 -17.16 -0.36 -16.63
CA PHE A 126 -15.80 -0.69 -17.07
C PHE A 126 -15.71 -2.21 -17.29
N THR A 127 -14.67 -2.68 -17.97
CA THR A 127 -14.27 -4.08 -17.86
C THR A 127 -13.43 -4.29 -16.60
N MET A 128 -13.36 -5.51 -16.09
CA MET A 128 -12.46 -5.85 -14.99
C MET A 128 -11.01 -5.52 -15.35
N GLU A 129 -10.58 -5.77 -16.58
CA GLU A 129 -9.25 -5.38 -17.06
C GLU A 129 -8.99 -3.88 -16.88
N GLN A 130 -9.91 -3.01 -17.32
CA GLN A 130 -9.79 -1.56 -17.15
C GLN A 130 -9.69 -1.17 -15.67
N CYS A 131 -10.46 -1.83 -14.83
CA CYS A 131 -10.43 -1.63 -13.37
C CYS A 131 -9.06 -2.01 -12.77
N LEU A 132 -8.49 -3.14 -13.20
CA LEU A 132 -7.19 -3.60 -12.70
C LEU A 132 -6.05 -2.67 -13.14
N TYR A 133 -6.07 -2.16 -14.37
CA TYR A 133 -5.15 -1.10 -14.79
C TYR A 133 -5.34 0.18 -13.97
N ALA A 134 -6.58 0.58 -13.69
CA ALA A 134 -6.85 1.77 -12.87
C ALA A 134 -6.28 1.65 -11.46
N ILE A 135 -6.36 0.48 -10.82
CA ILE A 135 -5.83 0.30 -9.47
C ILE A 135 -4.31 0.11 -9.44
N MET A 136 -3.71 -0.56 -10.43
CA MET A 136 -2.27 -0.79 -10.44
C MET A 136 -1.48 0.43 -10.91
N LEU A 137 -1.87 1.08 -12.01
CA LEU A 137 -1.18 2.25 -12.55
C LEU A 137 -1.64 3.54 -11.88
N GLY A 138 -2.95 3.73 -11.75
CA GLY A 138 -3.56 4.94 -11.22
C GLY A 138 -3.77 4.93 -9.71
N SER A 139 -3.65 3.77 -9.05
CA SER A 139 -3.91 3.62 -7.60
C SER A 139 -5.34 4.02 -7.17
N ALA A 140 -6.33 3.92 -8.07
CA ALA A 140 -7.70 4.37 -7.89
C ALA A 140 -8.43 3.65 -6.74
N ASN A 141 -8.80 4.37 -5.69
CA ASN A 141 -9.44 3.80 -4.49
C ASN A 141 -10.92 3.49 -4.71
N ASP A 142 -11.63 4.34 -5.48
CA ASP A 142 -13.01 4.10 -5.90
C ASP A 142 -13.14 2.77 -6.66
N ILE A 143 -12.25 2.53 -7.58
CA ILE A 143 -12.22 1.29 -8.37
C ILE A 143 -11.83 0.08 -7.49
N SER A 144 -10.85 0.24 -6.57
CA SER A 144 -10.49 -0.85 -5.64
C SER A 144 -11.68 -1.27 -4.78
N THR A 145 -12.46 -0.30 -4.30
CA THR A 145 -13.65 -0.54 -3.49
C THR A 145 -14.77 -1.19 -4.33
N GLN A 146 -14.95 -0.74 -5.58
CA GLN A 146 -15.93 -1.35 -6.49
C GLN A 146 -15.57 -2.78 -6.86
N ILE A 147 -14.30 -3.08 -7.13
CA ILE A 147 -13.83 -4.45 -7.35
C ILE A 147 -14.18 -5.33 -6.14
N ALA A 148 -13.92 -4.82 -4.93
CA ALA A 148 -14.20 -5.57 -3.71
C ALA A 148 -15.70 -5.88 -3.56
N GLU A 149 -16.57 -4.92 -3.81
CA GLU A 149 -18.01 -5.13 -3.80
C GLU A 149 -18.45 -6.13 -4.88
N GLN A 150 -17.95 -5.99 -6.10
CA GLN A 150 -18.29 -6.85 -7.24
C GLN A 150 -17.88 -8.30 -7.01
N VAL A 151 -16.63 -8.53 -6.61
CA VAL A 151 -16.04 -9.88 -6.48
C VAL A 151 -16.48 -10.54 -5.17
N GLY A 152 -16.55 -9.78 -4.08
CA GLY A 152 -16.93 -10.30 -2.78
C GLY A 152 -18.44 -10.33 -2.53
N GLY A 153 -19.26 -9.65 -3.35
CA GLY A 153 -20.66 -9.39 -3.07
C GLY A 153 -20.86 -8.29 -2.01
N SER A 154 -19.84 -8.00 -1.21
CA SER A 154 -19.71 -6.82 -0.35
C SER A 154 -18.23 -6.57 -0.05
N VAL A 155 -17.90 -5.33 0.38
CA VAL A 155 -16.52 -4.97 0.77
C VAL A 155 -16.06 -5.80 1.96
N GLU A 156 -16.92 -6.04 2.95
CA GLU A 156 -16.63 -6.82 4.15
C GLU A 156 -16.30 -8.28 3.82
N ASN A 157 -17.06 -8.89 2.90
CA ASN A 157 -16.79 -10.26 2.46
C ASN A 157 -15.48 -10.32 1.66
N PHE A 158 -15.21 -9.33 0.81
CA PHE A 158 -13.93 -9.26 0.10
C PHE A 158 -12.74 -9.12 1.05
N VAL A 159 -12.85 -8.31 2.10
CA VAL A 159 -11.84 -8.22 3.17
C VAL A 159 -11.64 -9.58 3.88
N THR A 160 -12.72 -10.32 4.08
CA THR A 160 -12.62 -11.71 4.58
C THR A 160 -11.82 -12.59 3.61
N MET A 161 -12.07 -12.48 2.30
CA MET A 161 -11.30 -13.20 1.28
C MET A 161 -9.82 -12.78 1.29
N MET A 162 -9.52 -11.48 1.43
CA MET A 162 -8.14 -10.97 1.54
C MET A 162 -7.39 -11.60 2.72
N ASN A 163 -8.02 -11.63 3.88
CA ASN A 163 -7.41 -12.21 5.08
C ASN A 163 -7.28 -13.74 5.00
N GLN A 164 -8.25 -14.41 4.38
CA GLN A 164 -8.14 -15.85 4.12
C GLN A 164 -7.00 -16.13 3.14
N LYS A 165 -6.91 -15.40 2.04
CA LYS A 165 -5.82 -15.53 1.06
C LYS A 165 -4.45 -15.28 1.68
N ALA A 166 -4.32 -14.27 2.55
CA ALA A 166 -3.08 -14.03 3.27
C ALA A 166 -2.66 -15.26 4.11
N LYS A 167 -3.61 -15.86 4.84
CA LYS A 167 -3.35 -17.10 5.61
C LYS A 167 -2.94 -18.27 4.71
N ASP A 168 -3.63 -18.45 3.58
CA ASP A 168 -3.34 -19.52 2.63
C ASP A 168 -1.94 -19.38 1.99
N LEU A 169 -1.44 -18.15 1.89
CA LEU A 169 -0.08 -17.83 1.43
C LEU A 169 0.98 -17.97 2.53
N GLY A 170 0.59 -18.26 3.78
CA GLY A 170 1.49 -18.39 4.91
C GLY A 170 1.81 -17.05 5.62
N CYS A 171 1.07 -15.99 5.33
CA CYS A 171 1.19 -14.73 6.07
C CYS A 171 0.71 -14.91 7.51
N THR A 172 1.54 -14.52 8.48
CA THR A 172 1.25 -14.72 9.91
C THR A 172 0.93 -13.43 10.66
N ASN A 173 1.33 -12.28 10.10
CA ASN A 173 1.22 -10.98 10.74
C ASN A 173 0.52 -9.95 9.83
N THR A 174 -0.39 -10.41 8.98
CA THR A 174 -1.17 -9.56 8.07
C THR A 174 -2.63 -9.52 8.50
N ASN A 175 -3.19 -8.32 8.57
CA ASN A 175 -4.60 -8.08 8.74
C ASN A 175 -5.05 -6.97 7.80
N PHE A 176 -5.90 -7.29 6.84
CA PHE A 176 -6.55 -6.32 5.96
C PHE A 176 -7.90 -5.90 6.53
N THR A 177 -8.22 -4.62 6.43
CA THR A 177 -9.52 -4.03 6.81
C THR A 177 -10.22 -3.35 5.64
N ASN A 178 -9.47 -3.08 4.56
CA ASN A 178 -10.02 -2.50 3.33
C ASN A 178 -9.17 -2.90 2.09
N PRO A 179 -9.75 -2.80 0.88
CA PRO A 179 -9.07 -3.21 -0.36
C PRO A 179 -8.13 -2.16 -0.94
N THR A 180 -8.06 -0.97 -0.34
CA THR A 180 -7.39 0.21 -0.90
C THR A 180 -6.00 0.46 -0.33
N GLY A 181 -5.79 0.11 0.94
CA GLY A 181 -4.63 0.48 1.74
C GLY A 181 -4.76 1.86 2.41
N LEU A 182 -5.95 2.44 2.43
CA LEU A 182 -6.21 3.65 3.22
C LEU A 182 -5.99 3.36 4.71
N PRO A 183 -5.56 4.37 5.48
CA PRO A 183 -5.22 4.20 6.88
C PRO A 183 -6.39 3.63 7.71
N ASP A 184 -6.08 2.60 8.48
CA ASP A 184 -6.90 2.02 9.53
C ASP A 184 -5.92 1.42 10.54
N GLU A 185 -6.12 1.63 11.83
CA GLU A 185 -5.20 1.18 12.89
C GLU A 185 -4.99 -0.35 12.89
N LYS A 186 -5.97 -1.09 12.38
CA LYS A 186 -5.92 -2.56 12.30
C LYS A 186 -5.40 -3.07 10.96
N GLN A 187 -5.21 -2.19 9.95
CA GLN A 187 -4.69 -2.59 8.65
C GLN A 187 -3.17 -2.64 8.68
N THR A 188 -2.63 -3.79 9.00
CA THR A 188 -1.19 -4.00 9.12
C THR A 188 -0.72 -5.19 8.31
N SER A 189 0.54 -5.16 7.91
CA SER A 189 1.25 -6.28 7.29
C SER A 189 2.73 -6.17 7.60
N THR A 190 3.51 -7.14 7.15
CA THR A 190 4.97 -7.13 7.30
C THR A 190 5.66 -7.15 5.94
N ALA A 191 6.93 -6.75 5.89
CA ALA A 191 7.69 -6.82 4.65
C ALA A 191 7.76 -8.26 4.11
N TYR A 192 7.87 -9.25 4.99
CA TYR A 192 7.90 -10.65 4.60
C TYR A 192 6.55 -11.16 4.08
N ASP A 193 5.45 -10.88 4.79
CA ASP A 193 4.12 -11.27 4.35
C ASP A 193 3.76 -10.65 2.99
N LEU A 194 4.09 -9.37 2.79
CA LEU A 194 3.89 -8.69 1.51
C LEU A 194 4.78 -9.28 0.39
N ALA A 195 5.95 -9.80 0.72
CA ALA A 195 6.77 -10.51 -0.25
C ALA A 195 6.11 -11.84 -0.68
N LEU A 196 5.49 -12.58 0.23
CA LEU A 196 4.70 -13.79 -0.10
C LEU A 196 3.49 -13.45 -0.98
N ILE A 197 2.81 -12.36 -0.69
CA ILE A 197 1.68 -11.87 -1.50
C ILE A 197 2.16 -11.47 -2.91
N MET A 198 3.27 -10.73 -3.01
CA MET A 198 3.86 -10.34 -4.29
C MET A 198 4.33 -11.56 -5.09
N GLN A 199 4.94 -12.56 -4.43
CA GLN A 199 5.32 -13.83 -5.03
C GLN A 199 4.11 -14.53 -5.68
N ALA A 200 3.00 -14.62 -4.95
CA ALA A 200 1.78 -15.24 -5.45
C ALA A 200 1.21 -14.46 -6.65
N ALA A 201 1.22 -13.13 -6.58
CA ALA A 201 0.74 -12.27 -7.67
C ALA A 201 1.60 -12.43 -8.94
N LEU A 202 2.92 -12.53 -8.80
CA LEU A 202 3.84 -12.71 -9.93
C LEU A 202 3.68 -14.05 -10.66
N LYS A 203 3.05 -15.05 -10.05
CA LYS A 203 2.72 -16.32 -10.74
C LYS A 203 1.57 -16.19 -11.73
N ASN A 204 0.84 -15.08 -11.69
CA ASN A 204 -0.26 -14.79 -12.61
C ASN A 204 0.24 -13.90 -13.77
N GLU A 205 0.20 -14.40 -15.00
CA GLU A 205 0.69 -13.68 -16.19
C GLU A 205 -0.08 -12.38 -16.43
N SER A 206 -1.39 -12.35 -16.18
CA SER A 206 -2.20 -11.13 -16.29
C SER A 206 -1.77 -10.07 -15.27
N PHE A 207 -1.42 -10.51 -14.05
CA PHE A 207 -0.85 -9.57 -13.07
C PHE A 207 0.45 -8.95 -13.57
N GLN A 208 1.39 -9.76 -14.06
CA GLN A 208 2.65 -9.24 -14.61
C GLN A 208 2.40 -8.26 -15.76
N THR A 209 1.51 -8.61 -16.70
CA THR A 209 1.16 -7.75 -17.84
C THR A 209 0.62 -6.40 -17.36
N ILE A 210 -0.31 -6.40 -16.41
CA ILE A 210 -0.94 -5.18 -15.89
C ILE A 210 0.06 -4.36 -15.08
N ALA A 211 0.79 -4.99 -14.16
CA ALA A 211 1.70 -4.31 -13.24
C ALA A 211 2.95 -3.74 -13.91
N SER A 212 3.39 -4.32 -15.03
CA SER A 212 4.55 -3.85 -15.81
C SER A 212 4.19 -2.83 -16.88
N ALA A 213 2.90 -2.68 -17.26
CA ALA A 213 2.48 -1.74 -18.28
C ALA A 213 2.85 -0.29 -17.91
N MET A 214 3.39 0.46 -18.87
CA MET A 214 3.80 1.86 -18.64
C MET A 214 2.65 2.83 -18.78
N THR A 215 1.71 2.52 -19.67
CA THR A 215 0.51 3.32 -19.91
C THR A 215 -0.67 2.42 -20.24
N TYR A 216 -1.86 2.91 -19.95
CA TYR A 216 -3.09 2.27 -20.38
C TYR A 216 -4.16 3.35 -20.60
N THR A 217 -4.91 3.26 -21.70
CA THR A 217 -5.99 4.19 -21.99
C THR A 217 -7.33 3.50 -21.77
N ILE A 218 -8.11 3.98 -20.81
CA ILE A 218 -9.52 3.60 -20.67
C ILE A 218 -10.31 4.43 -21.68
N PRO A 219 -11.00 3.82 -22.64
CA PRO A 219 -11.77 4.54 -23.64
C PRO A 219 -12.98 5.25 -23.01
N ALA A 220 -13.73 6.00 -23.83
CA ALA A 220 -15.02 6.53 -23.44
C ALA A 220 -15.93 5.43 -22.87
N THR A 221 -16.66 5.76 -21.81
CA THR A 221 -17.59 4.85 -21.14
C THR A 221 -19.04 5.21 -21.49
N ASN A 222 -19.98 4.50 -20.89
CA ASN A 222 -21.41 4.82 -21.04
C ASN A 222 -21.80 6.18 -20.46
N LEU A 223 -21.01 6.76 -19.54
CA LEU A 223 -21.29 8.04 -18.88
C LEU A 223 -20.25 9.13 -19.15
N THR A 224 -19.09 8.79 -19.67
CA THR A 224 -17.98 9.73 -19.89
C THR A 224 -17.48 9.60 -21.32
N SER A 225 -17.58 10.68 -22.09
CA SER A 225 -17.12 10.72 -23.49
C SER A 225 -15.61 10.90 -23.66
N ALA A 226 -14.94 11.35 -22.61
CA ALA A 226 -13.47 11.49 -22.60
C ALA A 226 -12.80 10.18 -22.21
N GLU A 227 -11.72 9.83 -22.89
CA GLU A 227 -10.84 8.76 -22.47
C GLU A 227 -10.03 9.16 -21.22
N ARG A 228 -9.56 8.17 -20.45
CA ARG A 228 -8.69 8.36 -19.29
C ARG A 228 -7.34 7.70 -19.54
N ASN A 229 -6.29 8.50 -19.60
CA ASN A 229 -4.93 8.02 -19.80
C ASN A 229 -4.26 7.75 -18.45
N LEU A 230 -3.93 6.50 -18.19
CA LEU A 230 -3.21 6.07 -17.00
C LEU A 230 -1.73 5.97 -17.32
N THR A 231 -0.89 6.45 -16.42
CA THR A 231 0.57 6.33 -16.52
C THR A 231 1.09 5.65 -15.28
N ASN A 232 1.93 4.65 -15.49
CA ASN A 232 2.60 3.95 -14.41
C ASN A 232 3.79 4.79 -13.93
N ASN A 233 3.69 5.29 -12.70
CA ASN A 233 4.78 6.02 -12.06
C ASN A 233 5.61 5.14 -11.12
N PHE A 234 5.58 3.81 -11.33
CA PHE A 234 6.34 2.88 -10.52
C PHE A 234 7.84 3.08 -10.77
N PRO A 235 8.62 3.47 -9.74
CA PRO A 235 9.97 4.00 -9.97
C PRO A 235 10.94 2.99 -10.58
N LEU A 236 10.77 1.68 -10.30
CA LEU A 236 11.66 0.65 -10.82
C LEU A 236 11.40 0.34 -12.32
N SER A 237 10.18 0.59 -12.82
CA SER A 237 9.82 0.39 -14.23
C SER A 237 9.99 1.64 -15.08
N THR A 238 10.08 2.82 -14.48
CA THR A 238 10.15 4.09 -15.19
C THR A 238 11.60 4.38 -15.64
N ALA A 239 11.88 4.27 -16.94
CA ALA A 239 13.25 4.38 -17.48
C ALA A 239 13.98 5.70 -17.15
N THR A 240 13.25 6.79 -16.89
CA THR A 240 13.81 8.08 -16.47
C THR A 240 13.99 8.21 -14.95
N SER A 241 13.56 7.22 -14.18
CA SER A 241 13.72 7.19 -12.73
C SER A 241 15.17 6.86 -12.36
N ALA A 242 15.70 7.53 -11.34
CA ALA A 242 16.99 7.19 -10.74
C ALA A 242 16.99 5.76 -10.10
N SER A 243 15.80 5.21 -9.84
CA SER A 243 15.62 3.87 -9.29
C SER A 243 15.26 2.83 -10.35
N TYR A 244 15.35 3.16 -11.64
CA TYR A 244 15.07 2.20 -12.71
C TYR A 244 15.89 0.93 -12.55
N TYR A 245 15.23 -0.21 -12.64
CA TYR A 245 15.87 -1.53 -12.57
C TYR A 245 15.43 -2.39 -13.75
N GLU A 246 16.38 -2.68 -14.64
CA GLU A 246 16.16 -3.54 -15.80
C GLU A 246 15.74 -4.94 -15.35
N GLY A 247 14.68 -5.48 -15.97
CA GLY A 247 14.10 -6.77 -15.62
C GLY A 247 12.99 -6.70 -14.58
N THR A 248 12.53 -5.50 -14.21
CA THR A 248 11.36 -5.34 -13.34
C THR A 248 10.13 -5.98 -14.00
N LEU A 249 9.52 -6.94 -13.29
CA LEU A 249 8.30 -7.65 -13.71
C LEU A 249 7.02 -6.90 -13.33
N GLY A 250 7.15 -5.87 -12.52
CA GLY A 250 6.07 -5.06 -12.01
C GLY A 250 6.12 -4.91 -10.50
N GLY A 251 5.18 -4.14 -9.97
CA GLY A 251 5.07 -3.87 -8.56
C GLY A 251 4.06 -2.77 -8.25
N LYS A 252 4.06 -2.33 -7.00
CA LYS A 252 3.21 -1.26 -6.52
C LYS A 252 3.95 -0.43 -5.49
N SER A 253 3.87 0.88 -5.61
CA SER A 253 4.26 1.82 -4.57
C SER A 253 3.02 2.35 -3.84
N GLY A 254 3.23 2.82 -2.62
CA GLY A 254 2.21 3.45 -1.82
C GLY A 254 2.78 4.58 -0.98
N TYR A 255 1.90 5.46 -0.56
CA TYR A 255 2.20 6.52 0.39
C TYR A 255 0.94 6.91 1.15
N THR A 256 1.06 7.01 2.45
CA THR A 256 0.14 7.73 3.32
C THR A 256 0.98 8.44 4.37
N GLU A 257 0.42 9.45 5.03
CA GLU A 257 1.12 10.11 6.13
C GLU A 257 1.51 9.11 7.25
N ALA A 258 0.64 8.12 7.51
CA ALA A 258 0.87 7.11 8.54
C ALA A 258 1.90 6.06 8.16
N SER A 259 1.99 5.66 6.87
CA SER A 259 2.92 4.61 6.42
C SER A 259 4.28 5.15 5.97
N GLY A 260 4.36 6.43 5.60
CA GLY A 260 5.45 6.88 4.75
C GLY A 260 5.41 6.22 3.35
N SER A 261 6.53 6.23 2.67
CA SER A 261 6.67 5.60 1.35
C SER A 261 6.88 4.09 1.47
N THR A 262 6.08 3.32 0.74
CA THR A 262 6.13 1.87 0.71
C THR A 262 6.28 1.36 -0.73
N LEU A 263 6.89 0.19 -0.91
CA LEU A 263 7.08 -0.42 -2.23
C LEU A 263 7.14 -1.93 -2.12
N ALA A 264 6.49 -2.63 -3.07
CA ALA A 264 6.69 -4.04 -3.32
C ALA A 264 6.92 -4.26 -4.82
N ALA A 265 7.95 -5.01 -5.17
CA ALA A 265 8.39 -5.24 -6.55
C ALA A 265 8.88 -6.65 -6.77
N GLY A 266 8.75 -7.13 -8.00
CA GLY A 266 9.48 -8.29 -8.50
C GLY A 266 10.35 -7.92 -9.69
N ALA A 267 11.52 -8.53 -9.78
CA ALA A 267 12.42 -8.36 -10.91
C ALA A 267 13.15 -9.66 -11.22
N SER A 268 13.38 -9.92 -12.52
CA SER A 268 14.07 -11.12 -13.00
C SER A 268 15.27 -10.73 -13.85
N ARG A 269 16.45 -11.28 -13.49
CA ARG A 269 17.69 -11.10 -14.26
C ARG A 269 18.50 -12.39 -14.23
N ASN A 270 19.06 -12.77 -15.37
CA ASN A 270 19.91 -13.95 -15.51
C ASN A 270 19.29 -15.25 -14.96
N GLY A 271 17.96 -15.40 -15.11
CA GLY A 271 17.23 -16.56 -14.63
C GLY A 271 16.90 -16.58 -13.14
N THR A 272 17.26 -15.54 -12.40
CA THR A 272 16.91 -15.39 -10.97
C THR A 272 15.84 -14.32 -10.81
N THR A 273 14.77 -14.65 -10.13
CA THR A 273 13.70 -13.70 -9.77
C THR A 273 13.81 -13.32 -8.30
N LEU A 274 13.86 -12.04 -8.04
CA LEU A 274 13.89 -11.46 -6.70
C LEU A 274 12.62 -10.67 -6.42
N ILE A 275 12.17 -10.74 -5.19
CA ILE A 275 11.07 -9.95 -4.65
C ILE A 275 11.64 -9.03 -3.59
N CYS A 276 11.31 -7.75 -3.71
CA CYS A 276 11.75 -6.71 -2.79
C CYS A 276 10.53 -5.99 -2.19
N VAL A 277 10.51 -5.86 -0.86
CA VAL A 277 9.52 -5.04 -0.16
C VAL A 277 10.24 -4.11 0.79
N VAL A 278 9.80 -2.84 0.84
CA VAL A 278 10.22 -1.83 1.81
C VAL A 278 8.99 -1.12 2.40
N LEU A 279 9.05 -0.91 3.73
CA LEU A 279 8.03 -0.24 4.53
C LEU A 279 8.64 0.82 5.44
#